data_5667c42ac8c8a2f4e65eb626abb615f9
#
_entry.id   5667c42ac8c8a2f4e65eb626abb615f9
#
_cell.length_a   1.000
_cell.length_b   1.000
_cell.length_c   1.000
_cell.angle_alpha   90.00
_cell.angle_beta   90.00
_cell.angle_gamma   90.00
#
_symmetry.space_group_name_H-M   'P 1'
#
loop_
_entity.id
_entity.type
_entity.pdbx_description
1 polymer ?
#
loop_
_entity_poly.entity_id
_entity_poly.type
_entity_poly.pdbx_seq_one_letter_code
_entity_poly.pdbx_strand_id
1 'polypeptide(L)'
;MCIRDRVSLVPTSAVGAFAEGDVLPVLFFSVMFGFALLAVGSKGRAVVDGVHAVSQVLFKMVAFAMYVAPIGAFGAMAFTVGRFGASSLLALGNLVVMFYVLCALFVVAVLWPIARAFRVDMPRLIRYIGAELMIVVGTNSSESVFPRLHAKLRALGVDPPIVALVLPTGYAFNHDGTCLYFASVAVFLAQAVGLNLTIAQQLGLLAILLATSKGGAGVAGSAIVVLASTLAASGTIPVASVALILGVHRLLSSAFVPVNVLGNAVATLAIARMEGALNVATFEHELRRPRADVSDDPSDIDDRRREAVFERRPHRDDVRA
;
A
#
# COMPACT_ATOMS: atom_id res chain seq x y z
N MET A 1 -5.69 29.37 -5.15
CA MET A 1 -4.40 28.73 -4.81
C MET A 1 -3.33 29.81 -4.84
N CYS A 2 -2.98 30.37 -3.67
CA CYS A 2 -2.08 31.51 -3.56
C CYS A 2 -0.62 31.11 -3.84
N ILE A 3 0.19 32.06 -4.31
CA ILE A 3 1.64 31.91 -4.57
C ILE A 3 2.35 31.32 -3.32
N ARG A 4 1.85 31.60 -2.12
CA ARG A 4 2.35 31.07 -0.84
C ARG A 4 2.26 29.54 -0.72
N ASP A 5 1.22 28.90 -1.29
CA ASP A 5 1.06 27.44 -1.26
C ASP A 5 2.02 26.72 -2.23
N ARG A 6 2.47 27.40 -3.27
CA ARG A 6 3.48 26.85 -4.20
C ARG A 6 4.91 26.92 -3.64
N VAL A 7 5.18 27.89 -2.78
CA VAL A 7 6.49 28.06 -2.13
C VAL A 7 6.69 27.06 -0.99
N SER A 8 5.60 26.60 -0.35
CA SER A 8 5.66 25.58 0.73
C SER A 8 6.01 24.16 0.25
N LEU A 9 5.93 23.89 -1.06
CA LEU A 9 6.32 22.57 -1.60
C LEU A 9 7.83 22.33 -1.49
N VAL A 10 8.63 23.39 -1.64
CA VAL A 10 10.09 23.30 -1.52
C VAL A 10 10.48 23.69 -0.10
N PRO A 11 10.98 22.76 0.71
CA PRO A 11 11.34 23.06 2.09
C PRO A 11 12.56 23.97 2.17
N THR A 12 12.57 24.86 3.16
CA THR A 12 13.71 25.76 3.44
C THR A 12 14.94 25.00 3.95
N SER A 13 14.71 23.83 4.57
CA SER A 13 15.77 22.90 4.97
C SER A 13 15.23 21.46 5.03
N ALA A 14 16.11 20.48 4.85
CA ALA A 14 15.77 19.07 4.98
C ALA A 14 15.20 18.74 6.36
N VAL A 15 15.90 19.19 7.42
CA VAL A 15 15.50 18.95 8.81
C VAL A 15 14.15 19.61 9.12
N GLY A 16 13.95 20.84 8.62
CA GLY A 16 12.67 21.57 8.76
C GLY A 16 11.50 20.81 8.19
N ALA A 17 11.63 20.24 6.98
CA ALA A 17 10.57 19.43 6.37
C ALA A 17 10.09 18.28 7.27
N PHE A 18 11.03 17.57 7.89
CA PHE A 18 10.68 16.47 8.82
C PHE A 18 10.13 16.98 10.16
N ALA A 19 10.65 18.12 10.66
CA ALA A 19 10.24 18.70 11.95
C ALA A 19 8.82 19.29 11.90
N GLU A 20 8.44 19.90 10.78
CA GLU A 20 7.11 20.49 10.56
C GLU A 20 6.04 19.43 10.32
N GLY A 21 6.42 18.22 9.89
CA GLY A 21 5.51 17.10 9.66
C GLY A 21 4.64 17.23 8.41
N ASP A 22 4.94 18.19 7.54
CA ASP A 22 4.21 18.38 6.28
C ASP A 22 4.66 17.34 5.24
N VAL A 23 3.71 16.52 4.77
CA VAL A 23 3.98 15.38 3.87
C VAL A 23 4.56 15.83 2.52
N LEU A 24 4.06 16.92 1.93
CA LEU A 24 4.48 17.37 0.60
C LEU A 24 5.96 17.82 0.55
N PRO A 25 6.46 18.66 1.47
CA PRO A 25 7.87 18.99 1.53
C PRO A 25 8.78 17.78 1.79
N VAL A 26 8.35 16.86 2.66
CA VAL A 26 9.09 15.62 2.92
C VAL A 26 9.14 14.75 1.66
N LEU A 27 8.04 14.60 0.94
CA LEU A 27 7.99 13.84 -0.30
C LEU A 27 8.91 14.44 -1.38
N PHE A 28 8.84 15.77 -1.57
CA PHE A 28 9.71 16.48 -2.50
C PHE A 28 11.20 16.23 -2.19
N PHE A 29 11.59 16.44 -0.91
CA PHE A 29 12.95 16.18 -0.47
C PHE A 29 13.36 14.71 -0.70
N SER A 30 12.50 13.77 -0.35
CA SER A 30 12.78 12.33 -0.50
C SER A 30 13.00 11.92 -1.95
N VAL A 31 12.20 12.47 -2.88
CA VAL A 31 12.36 12.23 -4.32
C VAL A 31 13.69 12.80 -4.83
N MET A 32 14.01 14.06 -4.46
CA MET A 32 15.28 14.69 -4.83
C MET A 32 16.47 13.94 -4.27
N PHE A 33 16.40 13.49 -3.00
CA PHE A 33 17.42 12.69 -2.35
C PHE A 33 17.62 11.34 -3.05
N GLY A 34 16.52 10.68 -3.44
CA GLY A 34 16.57 9.44 -4.22
C GLY A 34 17.27 9.61 -5.57
N PHE A 35 16.94 10.67 -6.32
CA PHE A 35 17.63 10.97 -7.58
C PHE A 35 19.12 11.27 -7.37
N ALA A 36 19.48 12.01 -6.31
CA ALA A 36 20.88 12.28 -5.98
C ALA A 36 21.63 10.98 -5.64
N LEU A 37 21.02 10.06 -4.88
CA LEU A 37 21.61 8.75 -4.59
C LEU A 37 21.82 7.90 -5.84
N LEU A 38 20.86 7.92 -6.77
CA LEU A 38 21.02 7.25 -8.07
C LEU A 38 22.20 7.83 -8.86
N ALA A 39 22.35 9.16 -8.88
CA ALA A 39 23.45 9.82 -9.58
C ALA A 39 24.84 9.53 -8.94
N VAL A 40 24.90 9.38 -7.62
CA VAL A 40 26.12 9.01 -6.90
C VAL A 40 26.52 7.53 -7.17
N GLY A 41 25.55 6.68 -7.49
CA GLY A 41 25.77 5.28 -7.84
C GLY A 41 26.29 4.43 -6.68
N SER A 42 27.27 3.57 -6.96
CA SER A 42 27.76 2.59 -5.97
C SER A 42 28.30 3.19 -4.68
N LYS A 43 28.82 4.41 -4.70
CA LYS A 43 29.31 5.13 -3.52
C LYS A 43 28.20 5.51 -2.54
N GLY A 44 26.95 5.63 -3.04
CA GLY A 44 25.76 5.90 -2.23
C GLY A 44 25.21 4.69 -1.46
N ARG A 45 25.72 3.49 -1.71
CA ARG A 45 25.18 2.25 -1.13
C ARG A 45 25.14 2.28 0.41
N ALA A 46 26.19 2.77 1.06
CA ALA A 46 26.24 2.89 2.54
C ALA A 46 25.12 3.79 3.09
N VAL A 47 24.72 4.84 2.34
CA VAL A 47 23.61 5.72 2.72
C VAL A 47 22.28 4.98 2.58
N VAL A 48 22.09 4.23 1.49
CA VAL A 48 20.87 3.40 1.28
C VAL A 48 20.73 2.37 2.40
N ASP A 49 21.81 1.66 2.75
CA ASP A 49 21.81 0.67 3.84
C ASP A 49 21.51 1.33 5.19
N GLY A 50 22.06 2.52 5.44
CA GLY A 50 21.77 3.31 6.62
C GLY A 50 20.30 3.75 6.73
N VAL A 51 19.73 4.25 5.65
CA VAL A 51 18.31 4.61 5.58
C VAL A 51 17.43 3.38 5.83
N HIS A 52 17.78 2.23 5.24
CA HIS A 52 17.08 0.98 5.47
C HIS A 52 17.12 0.55 6.94
N ALA A 53 18.29 0.59 7.58
CA ALA A 53 18.46 0.26 8.99
C ALA A 53 17.62 1.19 9.90
N VAL A 54 17.66 2.50 9.65
CA VAL A 54 16.84 3.48 10.39
C VAL A 54 15.35 3.20 10.21
N SER A 55 14.91 2.89 8.99
CA SER A 55 13.52 2.54 8.70
C SER A 55 13.04 1.33 9.49
N GLN A 56 13.87 0.28 9.62
CA GLN A 56 13.54 -0.89 10.42
C GLN A 56 13.33 -0.54 11.90
N VAL A 57 14.16 0.33 12.47
CA VAL A 57 14.01 0.80 13.85
C VAL A 57 12.72 1.59 14.02
N LEU A 58 12.41 2.51 13.08
CA LEU A 58 11.19 3.30 13.12
C LEU A 58 9.94 2.40 12.99
N PHE A 59 9.95 1.41 12.12
CA PHE A 59 8.85 0.44 12.01
C PHE A 59 8.67 -0.37 13.31
N LYS A 60 9.76 -0.71 14.00
CA LYS A 60 9.68 -1.38 15.30
C LYS A 60 9.08 -0.47 16.37
N MET A 61 9.42 0.82 16.36
CA MET A 61 8.80 1.81 17.24
C MET A 61 7.29 1.94 17.00
N VAL A 62 6.87 2.00 15.72
CA VAL A 62 5.44 1.98 15.36
C VAL A 62 4.77 0.70 15.87
N ALA A 63 5.40 -0.47 15.70
CA ALA A 63 4.88 -1.73 16.21
C ALA A 63 4.67 -1.70 17.73
N PHE A 64 5.59 -1.11 18.49
CA PHE A 64 5.41 -0.93 19.94
C PHE A 64 4.23 -0.01 20.26
N ALA A 65 4.08 1.12 19.55
CA ALA A 65 2.94 2.00 19.72
C ALA A 65 1.60 1.29 19.41
N MET A 66 1.60 0.36 18.46
CA MET A 66 0.40 -0.40 18.09
C MET A 66 -0.09 -1.38 19.19
N TYR A 67 0.74 -1.73 20.19
CA TYR A 67 0.24 -2.49 21.35
C TYR A 67 -0.76 -1.69 22.19
N VAL A 68 -0.67 -0.36 22.17
CA VAL A 68 -1.58 0.53 22.89
C VAL A 68 -2.81 0.89 22.03
N ALA A 69 -2.80 0.58 20.75
CA ALA A 69 -3.87 0.92 19.81
C ALA A 69 -5.28 0.42 20.22
N PRO A 70 -5.48 -0.77 20.82
CA PRO A 70 -6.80 -1.21 21.29
C PRO A 70 -7.38 -0.28 22.38
N ILE A 71 -6.54 0.22 23.29
CA ILE A 71 -6.96 1.16 24.34
C ILE A 71 -7.35 2.49 23.72
N GLY A 72 -6.55 2.98 22.77
CA GLY A 72 -6.86 4.20 22.02
C GLY A 72 -8.15 4.08 21.21
N ALA A 73 -8.36 2.95 20.53
CA ALA A 73 -9.60 2.68 19.79
C ALA A 73 -10.83 2.65 20.70
N PHE A 74 -10.73 1.99 21.86
CA PHE A 74 -11.80 1.98 22.85
C PHE A 74 -12.11 3.39 23.36
N GLY A 75 -11.09 4.18 23.73
CA GLY A 75 -11.24 5.57 24.15
C GLY A 75 -11.89 6.46 23.08
N ALA A 76 -11.47 6.31 21.82
CA ALA A 76 -12.06 7.05 20.70
C ALA A 76 -13.54 6.68 20.48
N MET A 77 -13.88 5.39 20.57
CA MET A 77 -15.27 4.93 20.48
C MET A 77 -16.12 5.45 21.65
N ALA A 78 -15.60 5.35 22.88
CA ALA A 78 -16.29 5.88 24.07
C ALA A 78 -16.54 7.39 23.96
N PHE A 79 -15.55 8.15 23.51
CA PHE A 79 -15.69 9.58 23.22
C PHE A 79 -16.76 9.86 22.17
N THR A 80 -16.72 9.11 21.05
CA THR A 80 -17.66 9.30 19.93
C THR A 80 -19.11 9.03 20.40
N VAL A 81 -19.34 7.93 21.11
CA VAL A 81 -20.66 7.59 21.63
C VAL A 81 -21.11 8.58 22.72
N GLY A 82 -20.22 8.97 23.62
CA GLY A 82 -20.52 9.93 24.67
C GLY A 82 -20.88 11.33 24.15
N ARG A 83 -20.22 11.76 23.07
CA ARG A 83 -20.45 13.11 22.49
C ARG A 83 -21.57 13.15 21.46
N PHE A 84 -21.72 12.12 20.64
CA PHE A 84 -22.62 12.13 19.48
C PHE A 84 -23.79 11.14 19.61
N GLY A 85 -23.85 10.40 20.73
CA GLY A 85 -24.90 9.42 21.00
C GLY A 85 -24.67 8.07 20.28
N ALA A 86 -25.47 7.07 20.65
CA ALA A 86 -25.38 5.72 20.09
C ALA A 86 -25.69 5.66 18.57
N SER A 87 -26.41 6.63 18.02
CA SER A 87 -26.69 6.76 16.58
C SER A 87 -25.40 6.93 15.75
N SER A 88 -24.33 7.49 16.35
CA SER A 88 -23.03 7.58 15.68
C SER A 88 -22.43 6.21 15.35
N LEU A 89 -22.71 5.18 16.14
CA LEU A 89 -22.26 3.81 15.86
C LEU A 89 -22.92 3.25 14.60
N LEU A 90 -24.19 3.58 14.34
CA LEU A 90 -24.86 3.17 13.10
C LEU A 90 -24.24 3.87 11.88
N ALA A 91 -23.92 5.16 12.00
CA ALA A 91 -23.26 5.90 10.92
C ALA A 91 -21.85 5.33 10.63
N LEU A 92 -21.07 5.02 11.68
CA LEU A 92 -19.77 4.38 11.54
C LEU A 92 -19.88 2.95 10.98
N GLY A 93 -20.87 2.18 11.44
CA GLY A 93 -21.16 0.84 10.91
C GLY A 93 -21.50 0.88 9.43
N ASN A 94 -22.36 1.83 9.00
CA ASN A 94 -22.67 2.05 7.60
C ASN A 94 -21.45 2.44 6.77
N LEU A 95 -20.57 3.32 7.30
CA LEU A 95 -19.31 3.66 6.66
C LEU A 95 -18.46 2.41 6.43
N VAL A 96 -18.29 1.56 7.45
CA VAL A 96 -17.51 0.32 7.34
C VAL A 96 -18.10 -0.60 6.27
N VAL A 97 -19.40 -0.90 6.34
CA VAL A 97 -20.06 -1.78 5.37
C VAL A 97 -19.95 -1.23 3.95
N MET A 98 -20.29 0.06 3.76
CA MET A 98 -20.17 0.73 2.45
C MET A 98 -18.75 0.66 1.92
N PHE A 99 -17.76 0.86 2.77
CA PHE A 99 -16.36 0.83 2.38
C PHE A 99 -15.89 -0.58 1.96
N TYR A 100 -16.31 -1.63 2.66
CA TYR A 100 -16.02 -3.01 2.25
C TYR A 100 -16.67 -3.34 0.90
N VAL A 101 -17.92 -2.91 0.69
CA VAL A 101 -18.59 -3.06 -0.60
C VAL A 101 -17.85 -2.30 -1.70
N LEU A 102 -17.39 -1.08 -1.43
CA LEU A 102 -16.60 -0.28 -2.37
C LEU A 102 -15.28 -0.96 -2.73
N CYS A 103 -14.55 -1.51 -1.76
CA CYS A 103 -13.33 -2.28 -1.99
C CYS A 103 -13.61 -3.54 -2.84
N ALA A 104 -14.67 -4.28 -2.55
CA ALA A 104 -15.07 -5.44 -3.34
C ALA A 104 -15.46 -5.04 -4.77
N LEU A 105 -16.22 -3.96 -4.92
CA LEU A 105 -16.61 -3.42 -6.23
C LEU A 105 -15.38 -2.99 -7.04
N PHE A 106 -14.39 -2.34 -6.40
CA PHE A 106 -13.14 -1.96 -7.05
C PHE A 106 -12.35 -3.19 -7.55
N VAL A 107 -12.25 -4.23 -6.73
CA VAL A 107 -11.60 -5.48 -7.15
C VAL A 107 -12.30 -6.09 -8.35
N VAL A 108 -13.64 -6.13 -8.34
CA VAL A 108 -14.43 -6.75 -9.42
C VAL A 108 -14.49 -5.87 -10.66
N ALA A 109 -14.68 -4.56 -10.51
CA ALA A 109 -14.92 -3.66 -11.64
C ALA A 109 -13.62 -3.08 -12.24
N VAL A 110 -12.51 -3.05 -11.49
CA VAL A 110 -11.26 -2.47 -11.95
C VAL A 110 -10.14 -3.51 -12.02
N LEU A 111 -9.79 -4.15 -10.90
CA LEU A 111 -8.65 -5.08 -10.88
C LEU A 111 -8.91 -6.35 -11.68
N TRP A 112 -10.13 -6.90 -11.63
CA TRP A 112 -10.46 -8.11 -12.38
C TRP A 112 -10.43 -7.92 -13.91
N PRO A 113 -11.04 -6.86 -14.51
CA PRO A 113 -10.90 -6.59 -15.93
C PRO A 113 -9.44 -6.38 -16.36
N ILE A 114 -8.64 -5.65 -15.55
CA ILE A 114 -7.20 -5.50 -15.81
C ILE A 114 -6.52 -6.87 -15.82
N ALA A 115 -6.69 -7.66 -14.77
CA ALA A 115 -6.10 -9.00 -14.70
C ALA A 115 -6.50 -9.86 -15.90
N ARG A 116 -7.80 -9.83 -16.29
CA ARG A 116 -8.31 -10.56 -17.44
C ARG A 116 -7.69 -10.10 -18.76
N ALA A 117 -7.50 -8.78 -18.95
CA ALA A 117 -6.85 -8.23 -20.15
C ALA A 117 -5.42 -8.78 -20.31
N PHE A 118 -4.73 -9.00 -19.20
CA PHE A 118 -3.38 -9.59 -19.17
C PHE A 118 -3.38 -11.12 -18.94
N ARG A 119 -4.52 -11.79 -19.15
CA ARG A 119 -4.69 -13.26 -19.02
C ARG A 119 -4.26 -13.79 -17.64
N VAL A 120 -4.53 -13.03 -16.59
CA VAL A 120 -4.34 -13.43 -15.20
C VAL A 120 -5.69 -13.87 -14.63
N ASP A 121 -5.77 -15.12 -14.16
CA ASP A 121 -6.96 -15.66 -13.49
C ASP A 121 -7.02 -15.11 -12.06
N MET A 122 -7.89 -14.11 -11.84
CA MET A 122 -8.01 -13.42 -10.56
C MET A 122 -8.34 -14.35 -9.37
N PRO A 123 -9.33 -15.25 -9.45
CA PRO A 123 -9.61 -16.21 -8.37
C PRO A 123 -8.41 -17.06 -8.00
N ARG A 124 -7.64 -17.53 -8.99
CA ARG A 124 -6.43 -18.31 -8.74
C ARG A 124 -5.32 -17.48 -8.13
N LEU A 125 -5.13 -16.23 -8.61
CA LEU A 125 -4.17 -15.30 -8.03
C LEU A 125 -4.50 -15.02 -6.56
N ILE A 126 -5.76 -14.68 -6.24
CA ILE A 126 -6.21 -14.44 -4.85
C ILE A 126 -5.95 -15.68 -3.99
N ARG A 127 -6.20 -16.88 -4.50
CA ARG A 127 -5.91 -18.11 -3.77
C ARG A 127 -4.41 -18.32 -3.56
N TYR A 128 -3.59 -18.02 -4.57
CA TYR A 128 -2.13 -18.20 -4.54
C TYR A 128 -1.46 -17.28 -3.50
N ILE A 129 -1.86 -16.00 -3.45
CA ILE A 129 -1.36 -15.03 -2.46
C ILE A 129 -2.25 -14.92 -1.22
N GLY A 130 -3.17 -15.86 -1.02
CA GLY A 130 -4.18 -15.77 0.05
C GLY A 130 -3.60 -15.76 1.46
N ALA A 131 -2.43 -16.38 1.70
CA ALA A 131 -1.75 -16.29 3.00
C ALA A 131 -1.28 -14.85 3.29
N GLU A 132 -0.69 -14.21 2.29
CA GLU A 132 -0.24 -12.82 2.36
C GLU A 132 -1.44 -11.88 2.61
N LEU A 133 -2.55 -12.08 1.89
CA LEU A 133 -3.76 -11.30 2.12
C LEU A 133 -4.30 -11.47 3.54
N MET A 134 -4.29 -12.67 4.10
CA MET A 134 -4.71 -12.90 5.49
C MET A 134 -3.75 -12.27 6.50
N ILE A 135 -2.44 -12.30 6.25
CA ILE A 135 -1.45 -11.63 7.10
C ILE A 135 -1.69 -10.13 7.12
N VAL A 136 -1.92 -9.49 5.97
CA VAL A 136 -2.16 -8.04 5.94
C VAL A 136 -3.50 -7.64 6.53
N VAL A 137 -4.53 -8.47 6.47
CA VAL A 137 -5.79 -8.26 7.21
C VAL A 137 -5.52 -8.22 8.72
N GLY A 138 -4.66 -9.11 9.23
CA GLY A 138 -4.31 -9.16 10.65
C GLY A 138 -3.38 -8.04 11.09
N THR A 139 -2.35 -7.75 10.29
CA THR A 139 -1.30 -6.77 10.62
C THR A 139 -1.66 -5.34 10.23
N ASN A 140 -2.57 -5.17 9.25
CA ASN A 140 -2.86 -3.89 8.59
C ASN A 140 -1.60 -3.20 8.02
N SER A 141 -0.64 -4.01 7.54
CA SER A 141 0.62 -3.55 6.98
C SER A 141 0.98 -4.35 5.73
N SER A 142 1.09 -3.70 4.59
CA SER A 142 1.55 -4.33 3.36
C SER A 142 3.05 -4.66 3.41
N GLU A 143 3.84 -3.90 4.16
CA GLU A 143 5.28 -4.16 4.35
C GLU A 143 5.55 -5.53 4.99
N SER A 144 4.65 -6.02 5.84
CA SER A 144 4.80 -7.31 6.52
C SER A 144 4.87 -8.52 5.57
N VAL A 145 4.33 -8.38 4.36
CA VAL A 145 4.29 -9.44 3.35
C VAL A 145 5.17 -9.17 2.14
N PHE A 146 5.86 -8.03 2.09
CA PHE A 146 6.67 -7.63 0.94
C PHE A 146 7.68 -8.71 0.50
N PRO A 147 8.51 -9.29 1.39
CA PRO A 147 9.50 -10.31 0.98
C PRO A 147 8.82 -11.57 0.43
N ARG A 148 7.71 -11.99 1.04
CA ARG A 148 6.93 -13.17 0.63
C ARG A 148 6.28 -12.96 -0.74
N LEU A 149 5.65 -11.80 -0.93
CA LEU A 149 5.03 -11.45 -2.21
C LEU A 149 6.07 -11.34 -3.33
N HIS A 150 7.23 -10.74 -3.03
CA HIS A 150 8.36 -10.66 -3.94
C HIS A 150 8.83 -12.07 -4.39
N ALA A 151 9.03 -12.99 -3.44
CA ALA A 151 9.42 -14.35 -3.74
C ALA A 151 8.35 -15.09 -4.56
N LYS A 152 7.07 -14.97 -4.19
CA LYS A 152 5.94 -15.61 -4.90
C LYS A 152 5.77 -15.10 -6.33
N LEU A 153 5.92 -13.81 -6.58
CA LEU A 153 5.86 -13.27 -7.95
C LEU A 153 7.01 -13.77 -8.83
N ARG A 154 8.19 -13.94 -8.24
CA ARG A 154 9.32 -14.58 -8.93
C ARG A 154 9.04 -16.06 -9.21
N ALA A 155 8.46 -16.79 -8.27
CA ALA A 155 8.07 -18.18 -8.46
C ALA A 155 7.00 -18.34 -9.55
N LEU A 156 6.10 -17.37 -9.70
CA LEU A 156 5.15 -17.31 -10.83
C LEU A 156 5.82 -17.10 -12.19
N GLY A 157 7.14 -17.01 -12.26
CA GLY A 157 7.88 -16.89 -13.52
C GLY A 157 8.05 -15.44 -14.00
N VAL A 158 7.82 -14.43 -13.14
CA VAL A 158 8.18 -13.05 -13.44
C VAL A 158 9.70 -12.88 -13.35
N ASP A 159 10.28 -12.20 -14.33
CA ASP A 159 11.71 -11.92 -14.32
C ASP A 159 12.14 -11.09 -13.12
N PRO A 160 13.28 -11.44 -12.47
CA PRO A 160 13.76 -10.76 -11.26
C PRO A 160 13.88 -9.25 -11.38
N PRO A 161 14.39 -8.66 -12.48
CA PRO A 161 14.46 -7.21 -12.63
C PRO A 161 13.08 -6.52 -12.60
N ILE A 162 12.05 -7.15 -13.18
CA ILE A 162 10.68 -6.61 -13.18
C ILE A 162 10.11 -6.61 -11.76
N VAL A 163 10.24 -7.72 -11.03
CA VAL A 163 9.75 -7.77 -9.64
C VAL A 163 10.49 -6.78 -8.77
N ALA A 164 11.83 -6.69 -8.91
CA ALA A 164 12.67 -5.78 -8.13
C ALA A 164 12.40 -4.29 -8.41
N LEU A 165 11.88 -3.95 -9.59
CA LEU A 165 11.53 -2.58 -9.95
C LEU A 165 10.06 -2.27 -9.64
N VAL A 166 9.14 -3.10 -10.13
CA VAL A 166 7.71 -2.78 -10.15
C VAL A 166 7.10 -2.91 -8.76
N LEU A 167 7.45 -3.96 -8.01
CA LEU A 167 6.84 -4.21 -6.71
C LEU A 167 7.19 -3.11 -5.68
N PRO A 168 8.46 -2.72 -5.46
CA PRO A 168 8.78 -1.61 -4.55
C PRO A 168 8.17 -0.28 -5.00
N THR A 169 8.20 0.00 -6.32
CA THR A 169 7.58 1.20 -6.88
C THR A 169 6.07 1.20 -6.63
N GLY A 170 5.41 0.06 -6.79
CA GLY A 170 4.00 -0.12 -6.47
C GLY A 170 3.72 0.14 -5.00
N TYR A 171 4.53 -0.37 -4.09
CA TYR A 171 4.39 -0.13 -2.64
C TYR A 171 4.54 1.34 -2.26
N ALA A 172 5.30 2.12 -3.03
CA ALA A 172 5.43 3.56 -2.83
C ALA A 172 4.29 4.38 -3.49
N PHE A 173 3.81 3.96 -4.67
CA PHE A 173 2.95 4.80 -5.51
C PHE A 173 1.56 4.22 -5.80
N ASN A 174 1.38 2.90 -5.76
CA ASN A 174 0.12 2.24 -6.08
C ASN A 174 -0.66 1.90 -4.80
N HIS A 175 -1.33 2.89 -4.24
CA HIS A 175 -2.14 2.79 -3.03
C HIS A 175 -3.64 2.81 -3.38
N ASP A 176 -4.11 1.85 -4.19
CA ASP A 176 -5.49 1.79 -4.70
C ASP A 176 -6.55 1.86 -3.60
N GLY A 177 -6.47 0.93 -2.64
CA GLY A 177 -7.39 0.88 -1.51
C GLY A 177 -7.26 2.07 -0.57
N THR A 178 -6.04 2.62 -0.38
CA THR A 178 -5.83 3.82 0.43
C THR A 178 -6.48 5.04 -0.23
N CYS A 179 -6.46 5.15 -1.55
CA CYS A 179 -7.16 6.22 -2.28
C CYS A 179 -8.68 6.12 -2.10
N LEU A 180 -9.25 4.90 -2.14
CA LEU A 180 -10.65 4.68 -1.83
C LEU A 180 -10.98 5.08 -0.38
N TYR A 181 -10.09 4.73 0.56
CA TYR A 181 -10.23 5.11 1.96
C TYR A 181 -10.26 6.63 2.13
N PHE A 182 -9.31 7.36 1.53
CA PHE A 182 -9.25 8.81 1.62
C PHE A 182 -10.51 9.48 1.06
N ALA A 183 -10.97 9.04 -0.12
CA ALA A 183 -12.17 9.59 -0.73
C ALA A 183 -13.42 9.36 0.15
N SER A 184 -13.63 8.12 0.59
CA SER A 184 -14.80 7.75 1.39
C SER A 184 -14.83 8.43 2.75
N VAL A 185 -13.68 8.44 3.43
CA VAL A 185 -13.58 9.01 4.78
C VAL A 185 -13.65 10.55 4.73
N ALA A 186 -13.03 11.20 3.75
CA ALA A 186 -13.11 12.66 3.63
C ALA A 186 -14.56 13.13 3.42
N VAL A 187 -15.32 12.46 2.55
CA VAL A 187 -16.74 12.76 2.34
C VAL A 187 -17.56 12.48 3.61
N PHE A 188 -17.32 11.36 4.28
CA PHE A 188 -17.97 11.04 5.55
C PHE A 188 -17.70 12.10 6.62
N LEU A 189 -16.45 12.51 6.80
CA LEU A 189 -16.06 13.52 7.79
C LEU A 189 -16.69 14.88 7.47
N ALA A 190 -16.72 15.30 6.20
CA ALA A 190 -17.40 16.52 5.79
C ALA A 190 -18.87 16.50 6.17
N GLN A 191 -19.59 15.41 5.86
CA GLN A 191 -21.00 15.24 6.21
C GLN A 191 -21.21 15.19 7.71
N ALA A 192 -20.35 14.50 8.46
CA ALA A 192 -20.45 14.38 9.91
C ALA A 192 -20.31 15.74 10.66
N VAL A 193 -19.55 16.69 10.06
CA VAL A 193 -19.44 18.06 10.62
C VAL A 193 -20.40 19.07 9.96
N GLY A 194 -21.35 18.58 9.15
CA GLY A 194 -22.39 19.42 8.53
C GLY A 194 -21.90 20.23 7.33
N LEU A 195 -20.77 19.89 6.74
CA LEU A 195 -20.24 20.56 5.55
C LEU A 195 -20.80 19.91 4.27
N ASN A 196 -21.50 20.71 3.48
CA ASN A 196 -21.97 20.30 2.15
C ASN A 196 -20.94 20.70 1.08
N LEU A 197 -20.00 19.79 0.79
CA LEU A 197 -19.01 20.00 -0.24
C LEU A 197 -19.64 19.91 -1.63
N THR A 198 -19.42 20.91 -2.46
CA THR A 198 -19.75 20.85 -3.88
C THR A 198 -18.88 19.80 -4.59
N ILE A 199 -19.30 19.30 -5.74
CA ILE A 199 -18.54 18.33 -6.54
C ILE A 199 -17.12 18.86 -6.83
N ALA A 200 -16.99 20.15 -7.17
CA ALA A 200 -15.68 20.77 -7.43
C ALA A 200 -14.77 20.74 -6.19
N GLN A 201 -15.32 21.00 -4.99
CA GLN A 201 -14.56 20.91 -3.74
C GLN A 201 -14.18 19.47 -3.40
N GLN A 202 -15.07 18.50 -3.63
CA GLN A 202 -14.77 17.08 -3.43
C GLN A 202 -13.65 16.62 -4.38
N LEU A 203 -13.71 16.98 -5.66
CA LEU A 203 -12.67 16.66 -6.63
C LEU A 203 -11.34 17.34 -6.30
N GLY A 204 -11.37 18.59 -5.86
CA GLY A 204 -10.17 19.32 -5.41
C GLY A 204 -9.52 18.65 -4.19
N LEU A 205 -10.31 18.30 -3.19
CA LEU A 205 -9.84 17.59 -2.00
C LEU A 205 -9.28 16.21 -2.37
N LEU A 206 -9.98 15.47 -3.24
CA LEU A 206 -9.52 14.18 -3.73
C LEU A 206 -8.19 14.28 -4.47
N ALA A 207 -8.01 15.30 -5.31
CA ALA A 207 -6.74 15.51 -6.02
C ALA A 207 -5.57 15.75 -5.04
N ILE A 208 -5.79 16.53 -3.98
CA ILE A 208 -4.79 16.73 -2.93
C ILE A 208 -4.50 15.43 -2.18
N LEU A 209 -5.55 14.69 -1.78
CA LEU A 209 -5.41 13.40 -1.09
C LEU A 209 -4.70 12.35 -1.94
N LEU A 210 -4.96 12.31 -3.25
CA LEU A 210 -4.24 11.44 -4.18
C LEU A 210 -2.76 11.81 -4.30
N ALA A 211 -2.43 13.10 -4.33
CA ALA A 211 -1.04 13.55 -4.35
C ALA A 211 -0.32 13.20 -3.03
N THR A 212 -0.95 13.48 -1.88
CA THR A 212 -0.36 13.22 -0.56
C THR A 212 -0.33 11.74 -0.20
N SER A 213 -1.20 10.91 -0.81
CA SER A 213 -1.19 9.44 -0.63
C SER A 213 0.18 8.81 -0.94
N LYS A 214 0.95 9.44 -1.83
CA LYS A 214 2.30 8.99 -2.22
C LYS A 214 3.34 9.17 -1.11
N GLY A 215 3.04 9.97 -0.10
CA GLY A 215 3.85 10.08 1.13
C GLY A 215 3.49 9.05 2.22
N GLY A 216 2.49 8.21 1.98
CA GLY A 216 2.09 7.15 2.91
C GLY A 216 3.02 5.95 2.81
N ALA A 217 3.42 5.40 3.97
CA ALA A 217 4.12 4.13 4.04
C ALA A 217 3.13 2.96 4.18
N GLY A 218 3.52 1.75 3.75
CA GLY A 218 2.71 0.52 3.86
C GLY A 218 2.58 -0.04 5.30
N VAL A 219 2.71 0.81 6.32
CA VAL A 219 2.66 0.45 7.74
C VAL A 219 1.32 0.79 8.37
N ALA A 220 0.96 0.04 9.42
CA ALA A 220 -0.29 0.25 10.12
C ALA A 220 -0.40 1.68 10.68
N GLY A 221 -1.53 2.34 10.42
CA GLY A 221 -1.82 3.69 10.91
C GLY A 221 -1.28 4.84 10.06
N SER A 222 -0.41 4.60 9.08
CA SER A 222 0.13 5.67 8.22
C SER A 222 -0.95 6.44 7.46
N ALA A 223 -1.96 5.76 6.95
CA ALA A 223 -3.04 6.37 6.19
C ALA A 223 -3.82 7.44 7.00
N ILE A 224 -4.03 7.21 8.30
CA ILE A 224 -4.76 8.19 9.12
C ILE A 224 -3.92 9.43 9.40
N VAL A 225 -2.59 9.26 9.52
CA VAL A 225 -1.66 10.39 9.68
C VAL A 225 -1.63 11.24 8.41
N VAL A 226 -1.52 10.61 7.23
CA VAL A 226 -1.57 11.29 5.93
C VAL A 226 -2.91 12.01 5.74
N LEU A 227 -4.02 11.36 6.09
CA LEU A 227 -5.33 12.00 6.04
C LEU A 227 -5.39 13.24 6.93
N ALA A 228 -4.99 13.12 8.20
CA ALA A 228 -5.04 14.21 9.16
C ALA A 228 -4.16 15.40 8.72
N SER A 229 -2.91 15.15 8.28
CA SER A 229 -2.02 16.20 7.80
C SER A 229 -2.54 16.86 6.52
N THR A 230 -3.14 16.09 5.60
CA THR A 230 -3.74 16.64 4.37
C THR A 230 -4.96 17.52 4.70
N LEU A 231 -5.82 17.09 5.63
CA LEU A 231 -6.95 17.89 6.07
C LEU A 231 -6.50 19.17 6.78
N ALA A 232 -5.42 19.09 7.58
CA ALA A 232 -4.80 20.27 8.20
C ALA A 232 -4.31 21.28 7.15
N ALA A 233 -3.59 20.80 6.14
CA ALA A 233 -3.05 21.64 5.07
C ALA A 233 -4.15 22.23 4.18
N SER A 234 -5.23 21.48 3.91
CA SER A 234 -6.35 21.94 3.07
C SER A 234 -7.25 22.97 3.76
N GLY A 235 -7.34 22.89 5.11
CA GLY A 235 -8.24 23.74 5.90
C GLY A 235 -9.73 23.56 5.60
N THR A 236 -10.10 22.58 4.75
CA THR A 236 -11.47 22.38 4.27
C THR A 236 -12.34 21.70 5.30
N ILE A 237 -11.80 20.69 6.00
CA ILE A 237 -12.48 19.90 7.03
C ILE A 237 -11.68 20.02 8.32
N PRO A 238 -12.31 20.30 9.48
CA PRO A 238 -11.61 20.37 10.77
C PRO A 238 -10.88 19.07 11.09
N VAL A 239 -9.57 19.13 11.36
CA VAL A 239 -8.74 17.94 11.68
C VAL A 239 -9.28 17.18 12.91
N ALA A 240 -9.88 17.88 13.85
CA ALA A 240 -10.52 17.27 15.02
C ALA A 240 -11.58 16.23 14.65
N SER A 241 -12.20 16.33 13.46
CA SER A 241 -13.19 15.35 12.98
C SER A 241 -12.57 13.96 12.73
N VAL A 242 -11.26 13.86 12.51
CA VAL A 242 -10.56 12.57 12.34
C VAL A 242 -10.72 11.67 13.57
N ALA A 243 -10.94 12.27 14.75
CA ALA A 243 -11.23 11.50 15.96
C ALA A 243 -12.45 10.57 15.81
N LEU A 244 -13.45 10.95 15.00
CA LEU A 244 -14.66 10.14 14.76
C LEU A 244 -14.38 8.77 14.19
N ILE A 245 -13.37 8.67 13.33
CA ILE A 245 -13.04 7.42 12.62
C ILE A 245 -11.95 6.59 13.28
N LEU A 246 -11.27 7.10 14.31
CA LEU A 246 -10.17 6.39 14.98
C LEU A 246 -10.59 5.00 15.46
N GLY A 247 -11.80 4.89 16.02
CA GLY A 247 -12.32 3.64 16.55
C GLY A 247 -12.57 2.57 15.47
N VAL A 248 -12.93 2.98 14.25
CA VAL A 248 -13.22 2.07 13.12
C VAL A 248 -12.07 2.00 12.09
N HIS A 249 -11.04 2.83 12.25
CA HIS A 249 -9.94 2.90 11.29
C HIS A 249 -9.28 1.52 11.04
N ARG A 250 -9.10 0.71 12.10
CA ARG A 250 -8.53 -0.63 11.95
C ARG A 250 -9.40 -1.55 11.09
N LEU A 251 -10.72 -1.46 11.21
CA LEU A 251 -11.65 -2.21 10.36
C LEU A 251 -11.56 -1.75 8.91
N LEU A 252 -11.48 -0.44 8.68
CA LEU A 252 -11.30 0.10 7.32
C LEU A 252 -9.94 -0.34 6.73
N SER A 253 -8.87 -0.34 7.55
CA SER A 253 -7.54 -0.77 7.13
C SER A 253 -7.50 -2.23 6.70
N SER A 254 -8.22 -3.11 7.40
CA SER A 254 -8.28 -4.53 7.03
C SER A 254 -9.01 -4.78 5.70
N ALA A 255 -9.72 -3.79 5.15
CA ALA A 255 -10.28 -3.84 3.80
C ALA A 255 -9.32 -3.24 2.75
N PHE A 256 -8.75 -2.06 2.97
CA PHE A 256 -7.97 -1.39 1.92
C PHE A 256 -6.54 -1.93 1.77
N VAL A 257 -5.90 -2.44 2.83
CA VAL A 257 -4.52 -2.96 2.72
C VAL A 257 -4.44 -4.19 1.82
N PRO A 258 -5.34 -5.19 1.92
CA PRO A 258 -5.39 -6.30 0.95
C PRO A 258 -5.62 -5.84 -0.50
N VAL A 259 -6.43 -4.79 -0.72
CA VAL A 259 -6.64 -4.22 -2.06
C VAL A 259 -5.33 -3.65 -2.61
N ASN A 260 -4.55 -2.91 -1.80
CA ASN A 260 -3.23 -2.42 -2.20
C ASN A 260 -2.29 -3.57 -2.61
N VAL A 261 -2.21 -4.63 -1.80
CA VAL A 261 -1.34 -5.78 -2.07
C VAL A 261 -1.78 -6.50 -3.35
N LEU A 262 -3.09 -6.72 -3.52
CA LEU A 262 -3.64 -7.35 -4.72
C LEU A 262 -3.40 -6.50 -5.98
N GLY A 263 -3.62 -5.17 -5.90
CA GLY A 263 -3.34 -4.22 -6.97
C GLY A 263 -1.87 -4.26 -7.39
N ASN A 264 -0.95 -4.27 -6.43
CA ASN A 264 0.49 -4.38 -6.71
C ASN A 264 0.87 -5.71 -7.37
N ALA A 265 0.26 -6.82 -6.96
CA ALA A 265 0.48 -8.13 -7.60
C ALA A 265 -0.03 -8.13 -9.05
N VAL A 266 -1.25 -7.61 -9.28
CA VAL A 266 -1.84 -7.49 -10.63
C VAL A 266 -1.00 -6.58 -11.52
N ALA A 267 -0.57 -5.40 -11.00
CA ALA A 267 0.27 -4.47 -11.75
C ALA A 267 1.62 -5.10 -12.15
N THR A 268 2.27 -5.82 -11.23
CA THR A 268 3.54 -6.50 -11.52
C THR A 268 3.37 -7.57 -12.61
N LEU A 269 2.31 -8.36 -12.55
CA LEU A 269 2.01 -9.38 -13.56
C LEU A 269 1.63 -8.75 -14.91
N ALA A 270 0.87 -7.65 -14.90
CA ALA A 270 0.49 -6.92 -16.11
C ALA A 270 1.73 -6.35 -16.83
N ILE A 271 2.61 -5.68 -16.09
CA ILE A 271 3.86 -5.11 -16.63
C ILE A 271 4.77 -6.23 -17.14
N ALA A 272 4.93 -7.32 -16.37
CA ALA A 272 5.72 -8.47 -16.82
C ALA A 272 5.20 -9.06 -18.15
N ARG A 273 3.88 -9.10 -18.35
CA ARG A 273 3.26 -9.51 -19.61
C ARG A 273 3.54 -8.53 -20.74
N MET A 274 3.42 -7.23 -20.49
CA MET A 274 3.67 -6.18 -21.48
C MET A 274 5.12 -6.19 -21.98
N GLU A 275 6.06 -6.40 -21.07
CA GLU A 275 7.50 -6.44 -21.35
C GLU A 275 7.99 -7.80 -21.89
N GLY A 276 7.12 -8.80 -22.02
CA GLY A 276 7.51 -10.16 -22.38
C GLY A 276 8.40 -10.85 -21.33
N ALA A 277 8.43 -10.35 -20.14
CA ALA A 277 9.26 -10.78 -19.00
C ALA A 277 8.52 -11.74 -18.05
N LEU A 278 7.54 -12.49 -18.57
CA LEU A 278 6.78 -13.50 -17.84
C LEU A 278 6.94 -14.86 -18.54
N ASN A 279 7.48 -15.85 -17.83
CA ASN A 279 7.47 -17.22 -18.31
C ASN A 279 6.06 -17.81 -18.19
N VAL A 280 5.35 -17.86 -19.32
CA VAL A 280 3.93 -18.25 -19.35
C VAL A 280 3.73 -19.69 -18.91
N ALA A 281 4.62 -20.62 -19.29
CA ALA A 281 4.52 -22.03 -18.90
C ALA A 281 4.65 -22.21 -17.39
N THR A 282 5.64 -21.55 -16.78
CA THR A 282 5.81 -21.53 -15.32
C THR A 282 4.61 -20.88 -14.63
N PHE A 283 4.13 -19.74 -15.16
CA PHE A 283 2.99 -19.01 -14.62
C PHE A 283 1.73 -19.88 -14.58
N GLU A 284 1.39 -20.53 -15.68
CA GLU A 284 0.19 -21.37 -15.74
C GLU A 284 0.31 -22.62 -14.83
N HIS A 285 1.48 -23.21 -14.77
CA HIS A 285 1.76 -24.36 -13.91
C HIS A 285 1.61 -23.97 -12.44
N GLU A 286 2.33 -22.95 -11.97
CA GLU A 286 2.33 -22.54 -10.57
C GLU A 286 0.96 -22.00 -10.12
N LEU A 287 0.26 -21.27 -10.98
CA LEU A 287 -1.06 -20.73 -10.64
C LEU A 287 -2.15 -21.82 -10.52
N ARG A 288 -1.95 -23.00 -11.13
CA ARG A 288 -2.85 -24.14 -11.05
C ARG A 288 -2.55 -25.06 -9.87
N ARG A 289 -1.38 -24.96 -9.22
CA ARG A 289 -1.02 -25.80 -8.08
C ARG A 289 -2.03 -25.69 -6.94
N PRO A 290 -2.34 -26.81 -6.25
CA PRO A 290 -3.13 -26.78 -5.01
C PRO A 290 -2.45 -25.87 -3.98
N ARG A 291 -3.24 -25.15 -3.18
CA ARG A 291 -2.68 -24.25 -2.16
C ARG A 291 -1.77 -24.97 -1.15
N ALA A 292 -2.08 -26.22 -0.83
CA ALA A 292 -1.26 -27.03 0.08
C ALA A 292 0.19 -27.21 -0.39
N ASP A 293 0.42 -27.12 -1.71
CA ASP A 293 1.74 -27.31 -2.33
C ASP A 293 2.49 -25.99 -2.57
N VAL A 294 1.84 -24.84 -2.28
CA VAL A 294 2.44 -23.52 -2.42
C VAL A 294 3.18 -23.20 -1.13
N SER A 295 4.52 -23.14 -1.20
CA SER A 295 5.31 -22.72 -0.04
C SER A 295 5.05 -21.26 0.29
N ASP A 296 4.87 -21.00 1.59
CA ASP A 296 4.76 -19.65 2.14
C ASP A 296 6.12 -19.15 2.68
N ASP A 297 7.17 -19.98 2.64
CA ASP A 297 8.52 -19.61 3.04
C ASP A 297 9.34 -19.08 1.84
N PRO A 298 9.85 -17.84 1.90
CA PRO A 298 10.67 -17.26 0.84
C PRO A 298 11.93 -18.07 0.51
N SER A 299 12.55 -18.72 1.50
CA SER A 299 13.75 -19.55 1.31
C SER A 299 13.45 -20.81 0.49
N ASP A 300 12.36 -21.51 0.80
CA ASP A 300 11.89 -22.66 0.05
C ASP A 300 11.54 -22.31 -1.41
N ILE A 301 10.98 -21.12 -1.63
CA ILE A 301 10.61 -20.63 -2.96
C ILE A 301 11.87 -20.39 -3.80
N ASP A 302 12.90 -19.77 -3.24
CA ASP A 302 14.16 -19.50 -3.95
C ASP A 302 14.95 -20.79 -4.21
N ASP A 303 14.95 -21.76 -3.28
CA ASP A 303 15.66 -23.04 -3.44
C ASP A 303 15.03 -23.90 -4.54
N ARG A 304 13.71 -24.06 -4.57
CA ARG A 304 13.01 -24.77 -5.66
C ARG A 304 13.26 -24.16 -7.02
N ARG A 305 13.39 -22.84 -7.09
CA ARG A 305 13.72 -22.15 -8.34
C ARG A 305 15.13 -22.46 -8.81
N ARG A 306 16.09 -22.55 -7.89
CA ARG A 306 17.46 -22.95 -8.20
C ARG A 306 17.51 -24.39 -8.74
N GLU A 307 16.77 -25.31 -8.13
CA GLU A 307 16.65 -26.69 -8.60
C GLU A 307 16.05 -26.76 -9.99
N ALA A 308 14.94 -26.07 -10.25
CA ALA A 308 14.29 -26.05 -11.57
C ALA A 308 15.15 -25.42 -12.67
N VAL A 309 16.04 -24.47 -12.34
CA VAL A 309 17.03 -23.91 -13.27
C VAL A 309 18.17 -24.89 -13.52
N PHE A 310 18.56 -25.66 -12.50
CA PHE A 310 19.63 -26.67 -12.62
C PHE A 310 19.20 -27.87 -13.47
N GLU A 311 17.96 -28.34 -13.33
CA GLU A 311 17.39 -29.42 -14.13
C GLU A 311 17.21 -29.05 -15.62
N ARG A 312 17.06 -27.78 -15.95
CA ARG A 312 16.93 -27.28 -17.35
C ARG A 312 18.27 -27.06 -18.06
N ARG A 313 19.42 -27.22 -17.39
CA ARG A 313 20.70 -27.19 -18.08
C ARG A 313 20.84 -28.47 -18.92
N PRO A 314 20.95 -28.40 -20.26
CA PRO A 314 21.23 -29.61 -21.03
C PRO A 314 22.48 -30.28 -20.48
N HIS A 315 22.40 -31.57 -20.29
CA HIS A 315 23.53 -32.38 -19.86
C HIS A 315 24.72 -32.04 -20.78
N ARG A 316 25.84 -31.68 -20.18
CA ARG A 316 27.03 -31.22 -20.92
C ARG A 316 27.62 -32.29 -21.89
N ASP A 317 27.04 -33.48 -21.90
CA ASP A 317 27.46 -34.62 -22.71
C ASP A 317 26.79 -34.67 -24.08
N ASP A 318 25.73 -33.90 -24.35
CA ASP A 318 25.03 -33.86 -25.65
C ASP A 318 25.68 -32.89 -26.66
N VAL A 319 26.79 -32.24 -26.33
CA VAL A 319 27.50 -31.28 -27.20
C VAL A 319 28.77 -31.94 -27.82
N ARG A 320 28.99 -33.26 -27.60
CA ARG A 320 30.11 -33.97 -28.15
C ARG A 320 29.66 -35.16 -29.03
N ALA A 321 28.73 -34.96 -29.92
CA ALA A 321 28.43 -35.86 -31.00
C ALA A 321 28.38 -35.11 -32.34
#